data_d085e7b7a5ab12f5bc34ff326c269c0d
#
_entry.id   d085e7b7a5ab12f5bc34ff326c269c0d
#
_cell.length_a   1.000
_cell.length_b   1.000
_cell.length_c   1.000
_cell.angle_alpha   90.00
_cell.angle_beta   90.00
_cell.angle_gamma   90.00
#
_symmetry.space_group_name_H-M   'P 1'
#
loop_
_entity.id
_entity.type
_entity.pdbx_description
1 polymer ?
#
loop_
_entity_poly.entity_id
_entity_poly.type
_entity_poly.pdbx_seq_one_letter_code
_entity_poly.pdbx_strand_id
1 'polypeptide(L)'
;MSRIIKSMLRAGVFGVSASAGLVCAQVSDNTFSGKAALFSEYEYRGISQTSEKPAVQLNLDYAHKSGFYVGTFVSNINWLKDTANANGFTSNANIEWDIYGGFKFDVAKDVTIDIGYLHYEFPSAGAFIPKPNTDEVYVGASYGPAALKYAQSTSNTFGVENSKGSSYIEFAVNYPLPAMPKLTINALVAQQKYKNNGFLDYTVSKIGATYDLGAGLNVGAYFKNTDAKKVWYTVDGKDWSKNRLVGFVSYSF
;
A
#
# COMPACT_ATOMS: atom_id res chain seq x y z
N MET A 1 4.03 34.13 -7.39
CA MET A 1 4.27 33.00 -6.47
C MET A 1 2.94 32.59 -5.89
N SER A 2 2.49 31.64 -6.19
CA SER A 2 2.10 30.52 -6.97
C SER A 2 0.87 29.86 -6.33
N ARG A 3 -0.29 29.91 -7.01
CA ARG A 3 -1.55 29.23 -6.60
C ARG A 3 -1.50 27.70 -6.75
N ILE A 4 -0.36 27.14 -7.15
CA ILE A 4 -0.19 25.73 -7.55
C ILE A 4 0.09 24.80 -6.35
N ILE A 5 0.54 25.33 -5.22
CA ILE A 5 0.96 24.52 -4.05
C ILE A 5 -0.22 23.94 -3.23
N LYS A 6 -1.44 24.45 -3.45
CA LYS A 6 -2.62 24.00 -2.67
C LYS A 6 -3.32 22.73 -3.18
N SER A 7 -2.94 22.18 -4.34
CA SER A 7 -3.64 21.04 -4.95
C SER A 7 -3.01 19.67 -4.68
N MET A 8 -1.82 19.57 -4.09
CA MET A 8 -1.12 18.29 -3.87
C MET A 8 -1.49 17.57 -2.57
N LEU A 9 -2.44 18.08 -1.81
CA LEU A 9 -2.79 17.59 -0.47
C LEU A 9 -3.80 16.41 -0.44
N ARG A 10 -4.14 15.81 -1.59
CA ARG A 10 -5.21 14.81 -1.67
C ARG A 10 -4.72 13.52 -2.29
N ALA A 11 -3.77 12.85 -1.65
CA ALA A 11 -3.42 11.50 -2.01
C ALA A 11 -4.52 10.53 -1.60
N GLY A 12 -5.13 9.89 -2.58
CA GLY A 12 -6.15 8.86 -2.37
C GLY A 12 -5.61 7.64 -1.63
N VAL A 13 -6.51 6.99 -0.93
CA VAL A 13 -6.25 5.85 -0.07
C VAL A 13 -6.40 4.57 -0.90
N PHE A 14 -5.39 4.20 -1.65
CA PHE A 14 -5.26 2.85 -2.14
C PHE A 14 -4.02 2.21 -1.54
N GLY A 15 -4.22 1.22 -0.67
CA GLY A 15 -3.21 0.33 -0.13
C GLY A 15 -1.90 0.98 0.34
N VAL A 16 -1.13 0.30 1.12
CA VAL A 16 0.23 0.70 1.49
C VAL A 16 1.17 0.63 0.28
N SER A 17 0.92 1.48 -0.70
CA SER A 17 2.01 2.03 -1.47
C SER A 17 2.46 3.21 -0.64
N ALA A 18 3.71 3.23 -0.19
CA ALA A 18 4.32 4.35 0.50
C ALA A 18 4.37 5.58 -0.43
N SER A 19 3.20 6.08 -0.83
CA SER A 19 3.01 7.39 -1.40
C SER A 19 2.57 8.29 -0.26
N ALA A 20 3.51 8.65 0.62
CA ALA A 20 3.33 9.77 1.51
C ALA A 20 3.00 10.98 0.64
N GLY A 21 1.73 11.34 0.58
CA GLY A 21 1.30 12.62 0.05
C GLY A 21 1.87 13.69 0.97
N LEU A 22 3.04 14.21 0.61
CA LEU A 22 3.64 15.33 1.32
C LEU A 22 2.69 16.52 1.25
N VAL A 23 2.12 16.85 2.40
CA VAL A 23 1.50 18.14 2.65
C VAL A 23 2.62 19.18 2.59
N CYS A 24 2.78 19.91 1.50
CA CYS A 24 3.54 21.16 1.50
C CYS A 24 2.70 22.28 2.12
N ALA A 25 2.57 22.27 3.44
CA ALA A 25 2.43 23.49 4.21
C ALA A 25 3.82 24.14 4.31
N GLN A 26 3.90 25.46 4.48
CA GLN A 26 5.12 26.27 4.59
C GLN A 26 6.27 25.49 5.23
N VAL A 27 7.29 25.19 4.42
CA VAL A 27 8.27 24.13 4.67
C VAL A 27 9.05 24.45 5.94
N SER A 28 8.66 23.82 7.04
CA SER A 28 9.64 23.54 8.11
C SER A 28 10.68 22.59 7.50
N ASP A 29 11.94 22.73 7.87
CA ASP A 29 12.99 21.82 7.38
C ASP A 29 12.65 20.35 7.62
N ASN A 30 11.71 20.10 8.52
CA ASN A 30 11.24 18.80 8.98
C ASN A 30 9.71 18.78 9.01
N THR A 31 9.10 17.76 8.43
CA THR A 31 7.65 17.54 8.45
C THR A 31 7.37 16.17 9.06
N PHE A 32 6.52 16.13 10.08
CA PHE A 32 5.97 14.91 10.63
C PHE A 32 4.51 14.84 10.25
N SER A 33 4.05 13.66 9.83
CA SER A 33 2.66 13.43 9.52
C SER A 33 2.27 12.02 9.93
N GLY A 34 0.98 11.79 10.08
CA GLY A 34 0.46 10.47 10.39
C GLY A 34 -0.92 10.26 9.78
N LYS A 35 -1.31 8.98 9.68
CA LYS A 35 -2.62 8.57 9.22
C LYS A 35 -3.07 7.34 9.98
N ALA A 36 -4.18 7.46 10.69
CA ALA A 36 -4.90 6.32 11.26
C ALA A 36 -6.10 5.96 10.37
N ALA A 37 -6.38 4.68 10.17
CA ALA A 37 -7.50 4.25 9.33
C ALA A 37 -8.15 2.97 9.86
N LEU A 38 -9.47 2.86 9.59
CA LEU A 38 -10.27 1.67 9.79
C LEU A 38 -10.82 1.25 8.43
N PHE A 39 -10.52 0.03 8.03
CA PHE A 39 -11.02 -0.59 6.81
C PHE A 39 -11.98 -1.73 7.14
N SER A 40 -12.97 -1.97 6.28
CA SER A 40 -13.80 -3.18 6.38
C SER A 40 -12.99 -4.46 6.15
N GLU A 41 -11.88 -4.35 5.44
CA GLU A 41 -10.91 -5.40 5.16
C GLU A 41 -9.56 -4.78 4.76
N TYR A 42 -8.45 -5.35 5.23
CA TYR A 42 -7.13 -5.01 4.68
C TYR A 42 -6.86 -5.85 3.43
N GLU A 43 -6.66 -5.16 2.35
CA GLU A 43 -6.29 -5.73 1.07
C GLU A 43 -4.93 -5.13 0.65
N TYR A 44 -3.95 -5.99 0.37
CA TYR A 44 -2.64 -5.60 -0.11
C TYR A 44 -2.39 -6.17 -1.52
N ARG A 45 -2.11 -5.28 -2.49
CA ARG A 45 -1.90 -5.65 -3.90
C ARG A 45 -3.00 -6.57 -4.47
N GLY A 46 -4.28 -6.38 -4.10
CA GLY A 46 -5.39 -7.21 -4.57
C GLY A 46 -5.69 -8.47 -3.75
N ILE A 47 -4.88 -8.79 -2.76
CA ILE A 47 -4.99 -10.00 -1.94
C ILE A 47 -5.38 -9.64 -0.51
N SER A 48 -6.40 -10.31 0.03
CA SER A 48 -6.87 -10.11 1.39
C SER A 48 -5.81 -10.47 2.43
N GLN A 49 -5.54 -9.57 3.36
CA GLN A 49 -4.62 -9.78 4.48
C GLN A 49 -5.34 -10.14 5.78
N THR A 50 -6.60 -9.73 5.91
CA THR A 50 -7.41 -9.96 7.13
C THR A 50 -8.52 -10.97 6.95
N SER A 51 -8.61 -11.65 5.80
CA SER A 51 -9.62 -12.69 5.54
C SER A 51 -11.05 -12.21 5.81
N GLU A 52 -11.44 -11.09 5.17
CA GLU A 52 -12.76 -10.46 5.26
C GLU A 52 -13.08 -9.81 6.63
N LYS A 53 -12.06 -9.57 7.46
CA LYS A 53 -12.24 -8.93 8.76
C LYS A 53 -11.74 -7.49 8.76
N PRO A 54 -12.28 -6.64 9.65
CA PRO A 54 -11.81 -5.27 9.77
C PRO A 54 -10.31 -5.15 10.07
N ALA A 55 -9.73 -4.09 9.54
CA ALA A 55 -8.34 -3.73 9.79
C ALA A 55 -8.23 -2.35 10.40
N VAL A 56 -7.35 -2.22 11.39
CA VAL A 56 -6.88 -0.95 11.96
C VAL A 56 -5.47 -0.72 11.47
N GLN A 57 -5.22 0.46 10.91
CA GLN A 57 -3.94 0.80 10.30
C GLN A 57 -3.42 2.13 10.82
N LEU A 58 -2.11 2.23 10.96
CA LEU A 58 -1.40 3.45 11.34
C LEU A 58 -0.18 3.63 10.45
N ASN A 59 -0.05 4.82 9.85
CA ASN A 59 1.18 5.30 9.22
C ASN A 59 1.74 6.46 10.02
N LEU A 60 3.07 6.52 10.14
CA LEU A 60 3.82 7.67 10.65
C LEU A 60 4.97 7.96 9.71
N ASP A 61 5.11 9.23 9.31
CA ASP A 61 6.08 9.67 8.32
C ASP A 61 6.88 10.87 8.83
N TYR A 62 8.15 10.85 8.53
CA TYR A 62 9.05 12.01 8.62
C TYR A 62 9.59 12.33 7.23
N ALA A 63 9.55 13.59 6.85
CA ALA A 63 10.13 14.10 5.62
C ALA A 63 10.99 15.34 5.88
N HIS A 64 12.14 15.40 5.23
CA HIS A 64 13.08 16.51 5.26
C HIS A 64 13.03 17.30 3.94
N LYS A 65 13.25 18.60 3.99
CA LYS A 65 13.25 19.49 2.80
C LYS A 65 14.21 19.07 1.69
N SER A 66 15.23 18.28 2.00
CA SER A 66 16.16 17.75 0.99
C SER A 66 15.52 16.72 0.06
N GLY A 67 14.32 16.22 0.40
CA GLY A 67 13.66 15.12 -0.27
C GLY A 67 13.82 13.76 0.44
N PHE A 68 14.70 13.64 1.44
CA PHE A 68 14.80 12.44 2.27
C PHE A 68 13.52 12.23 3.09
N TYR A 69 13.08 10.99 3.20
CA TYR A 69 11.98 10.60 4.08
C TYR A 69 12.20 9.21 4.69
N VAL A 70 11.57 8.98 5.82
CA VAL A 70 11.46 7.68 6.47
C VAL A 70 10.06 7.56 7.08
N GLY A 71 9.50 6.37 7.09
CA GLY A 71 8.19 6.13 7.67
C GLY A 71 8.02 4.71 8.14
N THR A 72 6.89 4.48 8.80
CA THR A 72 6.49 3.17 9.27
C THR A 72 4.98 2.99 9.09
N PHE A 73 4.59 1.74 8.86
CA PHE A 73 3.19 1.33 8.77
C PHE A 73 2.96 0.13 9.66
N VAL A 74 1.81 0.09 10.30
CA VAL A 74 1.37 -1.06 11.11
C VAL A 74 -0.08 -1.39 10.79
N SER A 75 -0.38 -2.67 10.65
CA SER A 75 -1.74 -3.19 10.47
C SER A 75 -1.91 -4.53 11.17
N ASN A 76 -3.13 -4.83 11.61
CA ASN A 76 -3.47 -6.21 11.93
C ASN A 76 -3.66 -7.03 10.64
N ILE A 77 -3.28 -8.32 10.72
CA ILE A 77 -3.41 -9.31 9.65
C ILE A 77 -3.94 -10.65 10.19
N ASN A 78 -4.41 -11.51 9.29
CA ASN A 78 -4.84 -12.88 9.62
C ASN A 78 -4.20 -13.93 8.71
N TRP A 79 -3.67 -13.56 7.55
CA TRP A 79 -3.21 -14.49 6.53
C TRP A 79 -2.12 -15.47 7.03
N LEU A 80 -1.23 -15.02 7.92
CA LEU A 80 -0.21 -15.91 8.52
C LEU A 80 -0.84 -16.95 9.44
N LYS A 81 -1.84 -16.55 10.25
CA LYS A 81 -2.58 -17.50 11.07
C LYS A 81 -3.34 -18.52 10.21
N ASP A 82 -3.98 -18.08 9.15
CA ASP A 82 -4.69 -18.95 8.22
C ASP A 82 -3.73 -19.92 7.52
N THR A 83 -2.55 -19.43 7.10
CA THR A 83 -1.48 -20.26 6.51
C THR A 83 -0.97 -21.31 7.52
N ALA A 84 -0.74 -20.93 8.77
CA ALA A 84 -0.32 -21.85 9.81
C ALA A 84 -1.35 -22.96 10.03
N ASN A 85 -2.63 -22.60 10.17
CA ASN A 85 -3.73 -23.57 10.32
C ASN A 85 -3.79 -24.56 9.15
N ALA A 86 -3.71 -24.06 7.90
CA ALA A 86 -3.71 -24.90 6.71
C ALA A 86 -2.54 -25.87 6.65
N ASN A 87 -1.41 -25.57 7.30
CA ASN A 87 -0.21 -26.39 7.38
C ASN A 87 -0.08 -27.18 8.70
N GLY A 88 -1.10 -27.18 9.54
CA GLY A 88 -1.16 -28.01 10.76
C GLY A 88 -0.31 -27.51 11.92
N PHE A 89 0.05 -26.23 11.95
CA PHE A 89 0.73 -25.61 13.09
C PHE A 89 0.01 -24.33 13.56
N THR A 90 0.43 -23.76 14.67
CA THR A 90 -0.15 -22.52 15.22
C THR A 90 0.79 -21.35 15.03
N SER A 91 0.23 -20.16 14.79
CA SER A 91 0.97 -18.92 14.73
C SER A 91 0.22 -17.79 15.45
N ASN A 92 0.96 -16.98 16.19
CA ASN A 92 0.48 -15.74 16.81
C ASN A 92 0.82 -14.50 15.96
N ALA A 93 1.38 -14.69 14.77
CA ALA A 93 1.69 -13.59 13.85
C ALA A 93 0.38 -12.97 13.31
N ASN A 94 0.02 -11.83 13.85
CA ASN A 94 -1.22 -11.11 13.56
C ASN A 94 -1.00 -9.62 13.28
N ILE A 95 0.27 -9.21 13.18
CA ILE A 95 0.70 -7.85 12.89
C ILE A 95 1.63 -7.86 11.68
N GLU A 96 1.44 -6.92 10.78
CA GLU A 96 2.39 -6.47 9.78
C GLU A 96 2.96 -5.13 10.25
N TRP A 97 4.27 -5.03 10.19
CA TRP A 97 5.00 -3.83 10.53
C TRP A 97 6.01 -3.51 9.44
N ASP A 98 5.77 -2.44 8.70
CA ASP A 98 6.63 -2.02 7.61
C ASP A 98 7.49 -0.83 8.04
N ILE A 99 8.73 -0.83 7.57
CA ILE A 99 9.67 0.28 7.72
C ILE A 99 10.16 0.64 6.32
N TYR A 100 10.04 1.90 5.96
CA TYR A 100 10.43 2.37 4.63
C TYR A 100 11.16 3.71 4.70
N GLY A 101 11.92 3.98 3.66
CA GLY A 101 12.58 5.26 3.49
C GLY A 101 13.07 5.44 2.08
N GLY A 102 13.37 6.68 1.73
CA GLY A 102 13.77 6.99 0.37
C GLY A 102 14.10 8.45 0.15
N PHE A 103 14.13 8.80 -1.11
CA PHE A 103 14.45 10.13 -1.56
C PHE A 103 13.54 10.54 -2.72
N LYS A 104 12.85 11.70 -2.56
CA LYS A 104 11.99 12.31 -3.59
C LYS A 104 12.63 13.56 -4.13
N PHE A 105 12.60 13.74 -5.45
CA PHE A 105 13.12 14.91 -6.12
C PHE A 105 12.37 15.24 -7.39
N ASP A 106 12.20 16.52 -7.67
CA ASP A 106 11.56 16.98 -8.89
C ASP A 106 12.57 17.00 -10.04
N VAL A 107 12.24 16.38 -11.17
CA VAL A 107 13.05 16.36 -12.39
C VAL A 107 12.54 17.33 -13.43
N ALA A 108 11.28 17.72 -13.35
CA ALA A 108 10.63 18.72 -14.18
C ALA A 108 9.44 19.33 -13.42
N LYS A 109 8.81 20.34 -14.01
CA LYS A 109 7.57 20.90 -13.47
C LYS A 109 6.52 19.80 -13.35
N ASP A 110 5.96 19.65 -12.15
CA ASP A 110 4.90 18.68 -11.81
C ASP A 110 5.33 17.20 -12.00
N VAL A 111 6.64 16.91 -12.17
CA VAL A 111 7.19 15.54 -12.27
C VAL A 111 8.13 15.27 -11.11
N THR A 112 7.73 14.39 -10.21
CA THR A 112 8.54 13.95 -9.07
C THR A 112 8.95 12.50 -9.25
N ILE A 113 10.23 12.21 -8.98
CA ILE A 113 10.78 10.85 -8.88
C ILE A 113 10.91 10.48 -7.40
N ASP A 114 10.61 9.24 -7.09
CA ASP A 114 10.71 8.64 -5.76
C ASP A 114 11.54 7.36 -5.87
N ILE A 115 12.63 7.26 -5.13
CA ILE A 115 13.44 6.05 -5.01
C ILE A 115 13.53 5.64 -3.54
N GLY A 116 13.36 4.36 -3.24
CA GLY A 116 13.35 3.97 -1.84
C GLY A 116 13.46 2.46 -1.63
N TYR A 117 13.40 2.12 -0.36
CA TYR A 117 13.48 0.78 0.18
C TYR A 117 12.33 0.59 1.16
N LEU A 118 11.81 -0.64 1.21
CA LEU A 118 10.72 -1.05 2.07
C LEU A 118 11.03 -2.44 2.65
N HIS A 119 10.97 -2.55 3.96
CA HIS A 119 11.04 -3.79 4.72
C HIS A 119 9.68 -4.12 5.31
N TYR A 120 9.19 -5.32 5.01
CA TYR A 120 7.99 -5.91 5.63
C TYR A 120 8.42 -6.83 6.74
N GLU A 121 8.03 -6.51 7.96
CA GLU A 121 8.27 -7.31 9.15
C GLU A 121 6.95 -7.93 9.64
N PHE A 122 7.00 -9.21 9.97
CA PHE A 122 5.88 -9.94 10.54
C PHE A 122 6.29 -10.48 11.93
N PRO A 123 6.08 -9.68 13.00
CA PRO A 123 6.40 -10.11 14.35
C PRO A 123 5.73 -11.43 14.69
N SER A 124 6.44 -12.29 15.44
CA SER A 124 5.96 -13.63 15.85
C SER A 124 5.81 -14.65 14.71
N ALA A 125 6.32 -14.38 13.51
CA ALA A 125 6.33 -15.34 12.40
C ALA A 125 7.50 -16.33 12.42
N GLY A 126 8.15 -16.53 13.57
CA GLY A 126 9.35 -17.37 13.69
C GLY A 126 9.17 -18.84 13.34
N ALA A 127 7.94 -19.36 13.35
CA ALA A 127 7.62 -20.73 12.96
C ALA A 127 7.58 -20.97 11.43
N PHE A 128 7.58 -19.89 10.62
CA PHE A 128 7.51 -19.98 9.15
C PHE A 128 8.91 -20.20 8.55
N ILE A 129 9.01 -21.17 7.62
CA ILE A 129 10.22 -21.45 6.83
C ILE A 129 9.81 -21.61 5.36
N PRO A 130 10.23 -20.73 4.46
CA PRO A 130 10.96 -19.47 4.69
C PRO A 130 10.14 -18.45 5.50
N LYS A 131 10.84 -17.51 6.16
CA LYS A 131 10.17 -16.40 6.85
C LYS A 131 9.41 -15.52 5.84
N PRO A 132 8.24 -14.97 6.21
CA PRO A 132 7.45 -14.11 5.34
C PRO A 132 8.03 -12.70 5.16
N ASN A 133 8.99 -12.30 6.01
CA ASN A 133 9.64 -10.99 5.91
C ASN A 133 10.17 -10.75 4.51
N THR A 134 9.98 -9.55 4.00
CA THR A 134 10.28 -9.20 2.61
C THR A 134 10.96 -7.86 2.54
N ASP A 135 11.95 -7.76 1.66
CA ASP A 135 12.68 -6.54 1.38
C ASP A 135 12.44 -6.13 -0.07
N GLU A 136 12.11 -4.87 -0.31
CA GLU A 136 11.91 -4.33 -1.65
C GLU A 136 12.69 -3.05 -1.85
N VAL A 137 13.23 -2.86 -3.05
CA VAL A 137 13.64 -1.57 -3.57
C VAL A 137 12.61 -1.11 -4.59
N TYR A 138 12.38 0.20 -4.68
CA TYR A 138 11.39 0.73 -5.61
C TYR A 138 11.83 2.04 -6.25
N VAL A 139 11.22 2.30 -7.41
CA VAL A 139 11.26 3.58 -8.09
C VAL A 139 9.84 3.96 -8.50
N GLY A 140 9.49 5.21 -8.29
CA GLY A 140 8.21 5.80 -8.69
C GLY A 140 8.41 7.08 -9.49
N ALA A 141 7.42 7.40 -10.31
CA ALA A 141 7.30 8.69 -10.99
C ALA A 141 5.85 9.18 -10.85
N SER A 142 5.66 10.45 -10.54
CA SER A 142 4.33 11.06 -10.48
C SER A 142 4.26 12.29 -11.37
N TYR A 143 3.09 12.48 -12.00
CA TYR A 143 2.74 13.65 -12.79
C TYR A 143 1.28 14.03 -12.57
N GLY A 144 1.04 15.16 -11.95
CA GLY A 144 -0.32 15.59 -11.61
C GLY A 144 -1.06 14.54 -10.76
N PRO A 145 -2.23 14.05 -11.21
CA PRO A 145 -2.99 13.03 -10.47
C PRO A 145 -2.51 11.59 -10.70
N ALA A 146 -1.58 11.36 -11.62
CA ALA A 146 -1.10 10.04 -12.03
C ALA A 146 0.23 9.67 -11.39
N ALA A 147 0.41 8.39 -11.08
CA ALA A 147 1.66 7.84 -10.57
C ALA A 147 1.93 6.45 -11.16
N LEU A 148 3.20 6.18 -11.44
CA LEU A 148 3.72 4.87 -11.82
C LEU A 148 4.74 4.45 -10.77
N LYS A 149 4.68 3.20 -10.29
CA LYS A 149 5.65 2.63 -9.36
C LYS A 149 6.08 1.25 -9.82
N TYR A 150 7.36 0.99 -9.71
CA TYR A 150 7.95 -0.34 -9.86
C TYR A 150 8.69 -0.71 -8.58
N ALA A 151 8.40 -1.90 -8.04
CA ALA A 151 9.11 -2.45 -6.90
C ALA A 151 9.68 -3.83 -7.25
N GLN A 152 10.83 -4.16 -6.67
CA GLN A 152 11.48 -5.45 -6.83
C GLN A 152 11.95 -5.97 -5.49
N SER A 153 11.60 -7.22 -5.17
CA SER A 153 12.05 -7.86 -3.94
C SER A 153 13.54 -8.21 -4.02
N THR A 154 14.25 -7.92 -2.94
CA THR A 154 15.68 -8.25 -2.76
C THR A 154 15.89 -9.46 -1.86
N SER A 155 14.79 -9.95 -1.26
CA SER A 155 14.69 -11.20 -0.51
C SER A 155 13.59 -12.10 -1.12
N ASN A 156 13.29 -13.26 -0.52
CA ASN A 156 12.10 -14.03 -0.88
C ASN A 156 10.84 -13.22 -0.55
N THR A 157 9.83 -13.28 -1.42
CA THR A 157 8.62 -12.48 -1.34
C THR A 157 7.56 -13.20 -0.51
N PHE A 158 7.21 -12.67 0.67
CA PHE A 158 6.13 -13.15 1.55
C PHE A 158 6.19 -14.66 1.86
N GLY A 159 7.42 -15.18 2.10
CA GLY A 159 7.64 -16.59 2.41
C GLY A 159 7.56 -17.54 1.22
N VAL A 160 7.41 -17.06 0.00
CA VAL A 160 7.47 -17.89 -1.20
C VAL A 160 8.92 -18.24 -1.51
N GLU A 161 9.22 -19.53 -1.53
CA GLU A 161 10.58 -20.03 -1.75
C GLU A 161 11.09 -19.69 -3.16
N ASN A 162 12.39 -19.38 -3.27
CA ASN A 162 13.06 -19.04 -4.53
C ASN A 162 12.45 -17.84 -5.29
N SER A 163 11.72 -16.97 -4.60
CA SER A 163 11.02 -15.84 -5.20
C SER A 163 11.77 -14.50 -5.15
N LYS A 164 13.02 -14.47 -4.67
CA LYS A 164 13.88 -13.28 -4.74
C LYS A 164 13.95 -12.75 -6.17
N GLY A 165 13.70 -11.44 -6.34
CA GLY A 165 13.59 -10.77 -7.63
C GLY A 165 12.18 -10.73 -8.20
N SER A 166 11.15 -11.10 -7.40
CA SER A 166 9.74 -10.83 -7.72
C SER A 166 9.52 -9.34 -7.90
N SER A 167 8.55 -8.96 -8.73
CA SER A 167 8.31 -7.56 -9.07
C SER A 167 6.84 -7.18 -9.00
N TYR A 168 6.61 -5.92 -8.70
CA TYR A 168 5.30 -5.29 -8.73
C TYR A 168 5.38 -4.00 -9.52
N ILE A 169 4.49 -3.82 -10.49
CA ILE A 169 4.33 -2.57 -11.22
C ILE A 169 2.90 -2.07 -11.04
N GLU A 170 2.74 -0.78 -10.76
CA GLU A 170 1.47 -0.15 -10.47
C GLU A 170 1.34 1.17 -11.23
N PHE A 171 0.20 1.39 -11.86
CA PHE A 171 -0.24 2.67 -12.35
C PHE A 171 -1.50 3.10 -11.60
N ALA A 172 -1.45 4.26 -10.96
CA ALA A 172 -2.54 4.80 -10.15
C ALA A 172 -2.91 6.21 -10.60
N VAL A 173 -4.20 6.54 -10.47
CA VAL A 173 -4.74 7.89 -10.70
C VAL A 173 -5.63 8.27 -9.53
N ASN A 174 -5.36 9.46 -8.94
CA ASN A 174 -6.18 10.07 -7.89
C ASN A 174 -6.65 11.43 -8.41
N TYR A 175 -7.86 11.46 -8.97
CA TYR A 175 -8.38 12.63 -9.67
C TYR A 175 -9.43 13.38 -8.82
N PRO A 176 -9.06 14.54 -8.21
CA PRO A 176 -10.03 15.40 -7.55
C PRO A 176 -11.03 15.95 -8.59
N LEU A 177 -12.33 15.76 -8.33
CA LEU A 177 -13.36 16.24 -9.24
C LEU A 177 -13.48 17.77 -9.16
N PRO A 178 -13.28 18.52 -10.26
CA PRO A 178 -13.39 19.99 -10.25
C PRO A 178 -14.76 20.49 -9.77
N ALA A 179 -15.84 19.80 -10.15
CA ALA A 179 -17.21 20.13 -9.77
C ALA A 179 -17.52 19.80 -8.28
N MET A 180 -16.77 18.88 -7.68
CA MET A 180 -16.91 18.46 -6.28
C MET A 180 -15.53 18.34 -5.63
N PRO A 181 -14.87 19.43 -5.23
CA PRO A 181 -13.46 19.41 -4.82
C PRO A 181 -13.14 18.55 -3.61
N LYS A 182 -14.15 18.15 -2.83
CA LYS A 182 -14.02 17.21 -1.71
C LYS A 182 -14.04 15.75 -2.14
N LEU A 183 -14.43 15.45 -3.40
CA LEU A 183 -14.50 14.10 -3.93
C LEU A 183 -13.31 13.83 -4.85
N THR A 184 -12.57 12.77 -4.54
CA THR A 184 -11.46 12.26 -5.36
C THR A 184 -11.87 10.90 -5.92
N ILE A 185 -11.79 10.72 -7.23
CA ILE A 185 -11.91 9.41 -7.88
C ILE A 185 -10.53 8.76 -7.86
N ASN A 186 -10.49 7.50 -7.46
CA ASN A 186 -9.29 6.71 -7.33
C ASN A 186 -9.37 5.52 -8.29
N ALA A 187 -8.34 5.30 -9.09
CA ALA A 187 -8.21 4.15 -9.97
C ALA A 187 -6.79 3.59 -9.92
N LEU A 188 -6.66 2.28 -10.05
CA LEU A 188 -5.37 1.60 -10.04
C LEU A 188 -5.45 0.36 -10.93
N VAL A 189 -4.36 0.10 -11.65
CA VAL A 189 -4.08 -1.19 -12.27
C VAL A 189 -2.64 -1.57 -11.95
N ALA A 190 -2.42 -2.83 -11.60
CA ALA A 190 -1.09 -3.29 -11.24
C ALA A 190 -0.89 -4.76 -11.57
N GLN A 191 0.37 -5.18 -11.65
CA GLN A 191 0.75 -6.57 -11.85
C GLN A 191 1.78 -6.99 -10.81
N GLN A 192 1.51 -8.10 -10.14
CA GLN A 192 2.46 -8.83 -9.29
C GLN A 192 3.04 -10.00 -10.07
N LYS A 193 4.37 -10.13 -10.09
CA LYS A 193 5.07 -11.30 -10.63
C LYS A 193 5.94 -11.93 -9.55
N TYR A 194 5.81 -13.24 -9.41
CA TYR A 194 6.63 -14.05 -8.50
C TYR A 194 7.74 -14.75 -9.29
N LYS A 195 8.97 -14.32 -9.07
CA LYS A 195 10.14 -14.95 -9.72
C LYS A 195 10.16 -16.45 -9.44
N ASN A 196 10.36 -17.25 -10.50
CA ASN A 196 10.35 -18.73 -10.48
C ASN A 196 9.03 -19.37 -10.03
N ASN A 197 7.99 -18.59 -9.71
CA ASN A 197 6.70 -19.04 -9.20
C ASN A 197 5.53 -18.41 -9.99
N GLY A 198 5.62 -18.36 -11.31
CA GLY A 198 4.66 -17.68 -12.18
C GLY A 198 3.20 -18.15 -12.07
N PHE A 199 2.95 -19.28 -11.42
CA PHE A 199 1.59 -19.73 -11.11
C PHE A 199 0.89 -18.83 -10.06
N LEU A 200 1.68 -18.03 -9.30
CA LEU A 200 1.22 -17.03 -8.36
C LEU A 200 1.07 -15.62 -8.98
N ASP A 201 1.47 -15.42 -10.24
CA ASP A 201 1.36 -14.11 -10.90
C ASP A 201 -0.11 -13.70 -11.05
N TYR A 202 -0.36 -12.40 -10.92
CA TYR A 202 -1.69 -11.84 -11.13
C TYR A 202 -1.65 -10.34 -11.45
N THR A 203 -2.78 -9.89 -12.00
CA THR A 203 -3.11 -8.49 -12.20
C THR A 203 -4.20 -8.08 -11.23
N VAL A 204 -4.15 -6.86 -10.74
CA VAL A 204 -5.19 -6.26 -9.92
C VAL A 204 -5.65 -4.94 -10.51
N SER A 205 -6.94 -4.67 -10.43
CA SER A 205 -7.51 -3.37 -10.70
C SER A 205 -8.40 -2.91 -9.55
N LYS A 206 -8.41 -1.60 -9.30
CA LYS A 206 -9.24 -0.97 -8.29
C LYS A 206 -9.89 0.27 -8.87
N ILE A 207 -11.13 0.52 -8.48
CA ILE A 207 -11.81 1.78 -8.71
C ILE A 207 -12.61 2.17 -7.48
N GLY A 208 -12.56 3.43 -7.10
CA GLY A 208 -13.26 3.91 -5.92
C GLY A 208 -13.30 5.42 -5.82
N ALA A 209 -13.73 5.89 -4.67
CA ALA A 209 -13.80 7.30 -4.35
C ALA A 209 -13.48 7.56 -2.88
N THR A 210 -12.90 8.72 -2.64
CA THR A 210 -12.61 9.25 -1.30
C THR A 210 -13.29 10.62 -1.16
N TYR A 211 -14.03 10.82 -0.08
CA TYR A 211 -14.67 12.08 0.25
C TYR A 211 -13.99 12.71 1.49
N ASP A 212 -13.53 13.93 1.34
CA ASP A 212 -12.93 14.75 2.40
C ASP A 212 -14.02 15.39 3.26
N LEU A 213 -14.16 14.93 4.50
CA LEU A 213 -15.09 15.47 5.48
C LEU A 213 -14.56 16.76 6.14
N GLY A 214 -13.28 17.08 5.93
CA GLY A 214 -12.57 18.20 6.54
C GLY A 214 -11.79 17.80 7.79
N ALA A 215 -10.95 18.71 8.27
CA ALA A 215 -10.10 18.52 9.48
C ALA A 215 -9.30 17.20 9.47
N GLY A 216 -8.84 16.73 8.31
CA GLY A 216 -8.08 15.48 8.17
C GLY A 216 -8.93 14.22 8.08
N LEU A 217 -10.25 14.29 8.28
CA LEU A 217 -11.14 13.14 8.25
C LEU A 217 -11.59 12.82 6.81
N ASN A 218 -11.44 11.58 6.39
CA ASN A 218 -11.86 11.09 5.08
C ASN A 218 -12.68 9.79 5.21
N VAL A 219 -13.63 9.61 4.30
CA VAL A 219 -14.39 8.38 4.14
C VAL A 219 -14.35 7.96 2.68
N GLY A 220 -14.32 6.67 2.41
CA GLY A 220 -14.32 6.20 1.03
C GLY A 220 -14.62 4.73 0.90
N ALA A 221 -14.73 4.32 -0.35
CA ALA A 221 -14.86 2.92 -0.71
C ALA A 221 -14.24 2.67 -2.09
N TYR A 222 -13.78 1.44 -2.30
CA TYR A 222 -13.30 1.00 -3.60
C TYR A 222 -13.70 -0.45 -3.87
N PHE A 223 -13.91 -0.74 -5.14
CA PHE A 223 -14.04 -2.11 -5.62
C PHE A 223 -12.71 -2.59 -6.13
N LYS A 224 -12.27 -3.75 -5.66
CA LYS A 224 -11.07 -4.43 -6.15
C LYS A 224 -11.45 -5.65 -6.98
N ASN A 225 -10.70 -5.86 -8.05
CA ASN A 225 -10.78 -7.04 -8.90
C ASN A 225 -9.37 -7.58 -9.14
N THR A 226 -9.21 -8.91 -9.15
CA THR A 226 -7.95 -9.58 -9.48
C THR A 226 -8.19 -10.86 -10.28
N ASP A 227 -7.24 -11.20 -11.15
CA ASP A 227 -7.20 -12.47 -11.88
C ASP A 227 -6.35 -13.54 -11.19
N ALA A 228 -5.95 -13.29 -9.93
CA ALA A 228 -5.22 -14.26 -9.10
C ALA A 228 -5.99 -15.59 -9.04
N LYS A 229 -5.30 -16.68 -9.36
CA LYS A 229 -5.94 -18.00 -9.48
C LYS A 229 -6.37 -18.50 -8.11
N LYS A 230 -7.68 -18.59 -7.89
CA LYS A 230 -8.31 -19.00 -6.63
C LYS A 230 -7.66 -20.21 -5.98
N VAL A 231 -7.25 -21.20 -6.77
CA VAL A 231 -6.63 -22.44 -6.26
C VAL A 231 -5.34 -22.19 -5.46
N TRP A 232 -4.59 -21.12 -5.79
CA TRP A 232 -3.34 -20.74 -5.11
C TRP A 232 -3.55 -19.72 -4.00
N TYR A 233 -4.70 -19.03 -3.99
CA TYR A 233 -5.04 -17.97 -3.04
C TYR A 233 -6.19 -18.34 -2.12
N THR A 234 -6.59 -19.64 -2.09
CA THR A 234 -7.52 -20.16 -1.08
C THR A 234 -6.72 -20.91 -0.01
N VAL A 235 -6.74 -20.39 1.20
CA VAL A 235 -6.01 -20.91 2.36
C VAL A 235 -6.97 -21.05 3.53
N ASP A 236 -6.95 -22.21 4.19
CA ASP A 236 -7.87 -22.52 5.31
C ASP A 236 -9.35 -22.24 4.95
N GLY A 237 -9.75 -22.59 3.71
CA GLY A 237 -11.10 -22.36 3.18
C GLY A 237 -11.45 -20.92 2.83
N LYS A 238 -10.52 -19.97 2.96
CA LYS A 238 -10.71 -18.55 2.71
C LYS A 238 -10.09 -18.14 1.38
N ASP A 239 -10.89 -17.56 0.50
CA ASP A 239 -10.47 -17.06 -0.80
C ASP A 239 -9.98 -15.61 -0.68
N TRP A 240 -8.66 -15.41 -0.58
CA TRP A 240 -8.04 -14.09 -0.46
C TRP A 240 -8.07 -13.29 -1.77
N SER A 241 -8.28 -13.96 -2.91
CA SER A 241 -8.33 -13.32 -4.24
C SER A 241 -9.71 -12.79 -4.62
N LYS A 242 -10.74 -13.05 -3.82
CA LYS A 242 -12.12 -12.70 -4.14
C LYS A 242 -12.31 -11.21 -4.40
N ASN A 243 -13.02 -10.88 -5.48
CA ASN A 243 -13.40 -9.50 -5.79
C ASN A 243 -14.30 -8.91 -4.70
N ARG A 244 -14.05 -7.63 -4.30
CA ARG A 244 -14.71 -7.05 -3.14
C ARG A 244 -14.89 -5.56 -3.23
N LEU A 245 -15.93 -5.09 -2.54
CA LEU A 245 -16.08 -3.70 -2.12
C LEU A 245 -15.45 -3.54 -0.73
N VAL A 246 -14.50 -2.62 -0.60
CA VAL A 246 -13.83 -2.28 0.67
C VAL A 246 -14.19 -0.85 1.04
N GLY A 247 -14.77 -0.66 2.21
CA GLY A 247 -15.06 0.65 2.79
C GLY A 247 -14.00 1.05 3.82
N PHE A 248 -13.79 2.35 4.00
CA PHE A 248 -12.84 2.86 5.00
C PHE A 248 -13.21 4.23 5.54
N VAL A 249 -12.69 4.50 6.73
CA VAL A 249 -12.59 5.84 7.34
C VAL A 249 -11.14 6.06 7.71
N SER A 250 -10.61 7.26 7.48
CA SER A 250 -9.25 7.60 7.87
C SER A 250 -9.13 9.02 8.39
N TYR A 251 -8.16 9.23 9.29
CA TYR A 251 -7.81 10.52 9.85
C TYR A 251 -6.32 10.80 9.62
N SER A 252 -6.03 11.94 9.00
CA SER A 252 -4.65 12.42 8.75
C SER A 252 -4.32 13.60 9.65
N PHE A 253 -3.15 13.62 10.25
CA PHE A 253 -2.67 14.63 11.21
C PHE A 253 -1.22 14.98 11.00
#